data_63faae3d4d6bc7922056fb8bf562d092
#
_entry.id   63faae3d4d6bc7922056fb8bf562d092
#
_cell.length_a   1.000
_cell.length_b   1.000
_cell.length_c   1.000
_cell.angle_alpha   90.00
_cell.angle_beta   90.00
_cell.angle_gamma   90.00
#
_symmetry.space_group_name_H-M   'P 1'
#
loop_
_entity.id
_entity.type
_entity.pdbx_description
1 polymer ?
#
loop_
_entity_poly.entity_id
_entity_poly.type
_entity_poly.pdbx_seq_one_letter_code
_entity_poly.pdbx_strand_id
1 'polypeptide(L)'
;MSSVETPLPVGPEPFIPTIIPNYVLTGTGSISRAPQNTLENVSRDAYETRLNVAAIDEPIRIVFGRVALGASLARALKSGDNALIILLWCRGEIDAIESITMGGVALPSGATVTHYTGTASQTVNAAMVSAFASIGVTWTDALTGLAYSVVNLPPTDSSGNLVNIGEFIATVRGLKCYDPRDGAQSYASPATWLYTTNPTLHTARLLYDDTLGLGMTPTSEFWADVTTNANNNDVALAGGEKTRELNLAIEAQQPAESWIKAMG
;
A
#
# COMPACT_ATOMS: atom_id res chain seq x y z
N MET A 1 -11.01 22.35 -51.47
CA MET A 1 -10.56 23.04 -50.25
C MET A 1 -10.54 21.97 -49.15
N SER A 2 -9.34 21.46 -48.87
CA SER A 2 -9.14 20.42 -47.86
C SER A 2 -8.90 21.12 -46.51
N SER A 3 -9.76 20.91 -45.54
CA SER A 3 -9.61 21.39 -44.19
C SER A 3 -8.54 20.57 -43.48
N VAL A 4 -7.45 21.18 -43.14
CA VAL A 4 -6.42 20.61 -42.28
C VAL A 4 -6.94 20.70 -40.84
N GLU A 5 -7.29 19.58 -40.24
CA GLU A 5 -7.59 19.49 -38.80
C GLU A 5 -6.27 19.68 -38.04
N THR A 6 -6.22 20.71 -37.21
CA THR A 6 -5.13 20.95 -36.26
C THR A 6 -5.29 19.94 -35.12
N PRO A 7 -4.29 19.11 -34.76
CA PRO A 7 -4.38 18.22 -33.62
C PRO A 7 -4.46 19.04 -32.32
N LEU A 8 -5.36 18.64 -31.42
CA LEU A 8 -5.53 19.20 -30.10
C LEU A 8 -4.21 19.04 -29.29
N PRO A 9 -3.86 20.01 -28.46
CA PRO A 9 -2.69 19.89 -27.60
C PRO A 9 -2.89 18.71 -26.63
N VAL A 10 -1.99 17.76 -26.72
CA VAL A 10 -1.87 16.67 -25.74
C VAL A 10 -1.46 17.32 -24.43
N GLY A 11 -2.36 17.27 -23.43
CA GLY A 11 -2.05 17.67 -22.05
C GLY A 11 -0.89 16.84 -21.51
N PRO A 12 -0.20 17.31 -20.46
CA PRO A 12 0.88 16.53 -19.86
C PRO A 12 0.31 15.18 -19.44
N GLU A 13 0.92 14.11 -19.93
CA GLU A 13 0.58 12.76 -19.52
C GLU A 13 0.69 12.65 -18.01
N PRO A 14 -0.26 11.96 -17.34
CA PRO A 14 -0.15 11.70 -15.92
C PRO A 14 1.19 10.99 -15.67
N PHE A 15 1.99 11.54 -14.78
CA PHE A 15 3.25 10.96 -14.35
C PHE A 15 2.93 9.63 -13.65
N ILE A 16 2.95 8.55 -14.42
CA ILE A 16 3.04 7.21 -13.88
C ILE A 16 4.49 7.09 -13.43
N PRO A 17 4.77 6.90 -12.12
CA PRO A 17 6.14 6.66 -11.71
C PRO A 17 6.63 5.45 -12.48
N THR A 18 7.51 5.67 -13.43
CA THR A 18 8.18 4.61 -14.16
C THR A 18 9.03 3.88 -13.12
N ILE A 19 8.48 2.81 -12.56
CA ILE A 19 9.29 1.79 -11.89
C ILE A 19 10.27 1.39 -12.99
N ILE A 20 11.53 1.76 -12.81
CA ILE A 20 12.56 1.67 -13.85
C ILE A 20 12.54 0.23 -14.36
N PRO A 21 12.17 -0.03 -15.62
CA PRO A 21 12.01 -1.36 -16.14
C PRO A 21 13.38 -1.89 -16.57
N ASN A 22 14.19 -2.34 -15.64
CA ASN A 22 15.45 -2.98 -16.01
C ASN A 22 15.73 -4.30 -15.29
N TYR A 23 14.67 -4.89 -14.69
CA TYR A 23 14.77 -6.27 -14.23
C TYR A 23 13.53 -7.03 -14.66
N VAL A 24 13.58 -7.53 -15.88
CA VAL A 24 12.67 -8.58 -16.33
C VAL A 24 13.09 -9.84 -15.60
N LEU A 25 12.33 -10.26 -14.60
CA LEU A 25 12.38 -11.61 -14.10
C LEU A 25 11.69 -12.49 -15.13
N THR A 26 12.42 -12.94 -16.12
CA THR A 26 11.96 -14.03 -16.98
C THR A 26 11.98 -15.30 -16.14
N GLY A 27 10.81 -15.90 -15.94
CA GLY A 27 10.62 -17.15 -15.21
C GLY A 27 11.29 -18.34 -15.89
N THR A 28 12.58 -18.40 -15.85
CA THR A 28 13.48 -19.57 -15.94
C THR A 28 14.88 -19.08 -15.57
N GLY A 29 15.20 -19.14 -14.30
CA GLY A 29 16.53 -19.27 -13.76
C GLY A 29 17.65 -18.55 -14.48
N SER A 30 17.69 -17.25 -14.51
CA SER A 30 18.90 -16.46 -14.42
C SER A 30 18.55 -14.98 -14.32
N ILE A 31 18.74 -14.43 -13.13
CA ILE A 31 19.01 -12.99 -13.01
C ILE A 31 20.39 -12.79 -13.61
N SER A 32 20.49 -12.69 -14.93
CA SER A 32 21.71 -12.33 -15.57
C SER A 32 21.90 -10.83 -15.45
N ARG A 33 22.72 -10.43 -14.48
CA ARG A 33 23.41 -9.17 -14.36
C ARG A 33 22.51 -7.94 -14.08
N ALA A 34 22.06 -7.83 -12.83
CA ALA A 34 22.30 -6.57 -12.16
C ALA A 34 23.81 -6.32 -12.10
N PRO A 35 24.32 -5.06 -12.20
CA PRO A 35 25.70 -4.82 -11.93
C PRO A 35 26.01 -5.43 -10.56
N GLN A 36 27.03 -6.26 -10.53
CA GLN A 36 27.50 -6.98 -9.37
C GLN A 36 27.85 -5.98 -8.29
N ASN A 37 26.93 -5.68 -7.41
CA ASN A 37 27.17 -5.05 -6.15
C ASN A 37 26.59 -5.94 -5.07
N THR A 38 27.33 -6.97 -4.78
CA THR A 38 27.61 -7.53 -3.43
C THR A 38 26.43 -7.65 -2.45
N LEU A 39 25.24 -7.97 -2.94
CA LEU A 39 24.36 -8.87 -2.21
C LEU A 39 24.83 -10.33 -2.44
N GLU A 40 26.02 -10.52 -2.95
CA GLU A 40 26.60 -11.84 -3.27
C GLU A 40 26.73 -12.76 -2.07
N ASN A 41 26.65 -12.24 -0.84
CA ASN A 41 26.70 -13.03 0.37
C ASN A 41 25.35 -13.25 1.06
N VAL A 42 24.30 -12.62 0.61
CA VAL A 42 22.94 -13.06 0.94
C VAL A 42 22.62 -14.11 -0.11
N SER A 43 22.53 -15.36 0.27
CA SER A 43 22.46 -16.46 -0.68
C SER A 43 21.43 -16.13 -1.78
N ARG A 44 21.88 -16.20 -3.02
CA ARG A 44 21.12 -15.95 -4.23
C ARG A 44 19.79 -16.73 -4.23
N ASP A 45 19.81 -17.91 -3.67
CA ASP A 45 18.67 -18.82 -3.52
C ASP A 45 17.61 -18.31 -2.54
N ALA A 46 17.98 -17.50 -1.56
CA ALA A 46 17.04 -16.90 -0.61
C ALA A 46 16.21 -15.76 -1.25
N TYR A 47 16.78 -15.06 -2.23
CA TYR A 47 16.07 -14.03 -2.99
C TYR A 47 15.15 -14.62 -4.07
N GLU A 48 15.49 -15.77 -4.61
CA GLU A 48 14.74 -16.39 -5.70
C GLU A 48 13.51 -17.16 -5.24
N THR A 49 13.46 -17.60 -3.98
CA THR A 49 12.49 -18.61 -3.60
C THR A 49 11.23 -18.12 -2.91
N ARG A 50 11.16 -16.91 -2.34
CA ARG A 50 10.02 -16.51 -1.50
C ARG A 50 9.71 -15.01 -1.41
N LEU A 51 10.23 -14.19 -2.30
CA LEU A 51 9.79 -12.80 -2.34
C LEU A 51 8.44 -12.76 -3.05
N ASN A 52 7.44 -12.16 -2.41
CA ASN A 52 6.24 -11.74 -3.10
C ASN A 52 6.67 -10.76 -4.19
N VAL A 53 6.94 -11.28 -5.37
CA VAL A 53 7.17 -10.46 -6.55
C VAL A 53 5.80 -9.93 -6.92
N ALA A 54 5.56 -8.64 -6.70
CA ALA A 54 4.45 -8.00 -7.35
C ALA A 54 4.61 -8.22 -8.85
N ALA A 55 3.63 -8.83 -9.48
CA ALA A 55 3.58 -8.84 -10.94
C ALA A 55 3.61 -7.37 -11.38
N ILE A 56 4.40 -7.08 -12.41
CA ILE A 56 4.72 -5.70 -12.86
C ILE A 56 3.45 -4.90 -13.20
N ASP A 57 2.32 -5.57 -13.41
CA ASP A 57 1.03 -5.00 -13.79
C ASP A 57 -0.10 -5.30 -12.78
N GLU A 58 0.22 -5.73 -11.56
CA GLU A 58 -0.84 -5.94 -10.56
C GLU A 58 -1.31 -4.60 -9.99
N PRO A 59 -2.64 -4.40 -9.88
CA PRO A 59 -3.18 -3.20 -9.27
C PRO A 59 -2.78 -3.14 -7.79
N ILE A 60 -2.38 -1.94 -7.35
CA ILE A 60 -2.10 -1.72 -5.93
C ILE A 60 -3.42 -1.84 -5.18
N ARG A 61 -3.45 -2.74 -4.21
CA ARG A 61 -4.65 -3.06 -3.41
C ARG A 61 -5.16 -1.87 -2.60
N ILE A 62 -6.45 -1.90 -2.29
CA ILE A 62 -7.11 -0.98 -1.36
C ILE A 62 -7.52 -1.81 -0.14
N VAL A 63 -7.35 -1.27 1.07
CA VAL A 63 -7.61 -1.99 2.31
C VAL A 63 -8.63 -1.25 3.16
N PHE A 64 -9.66 -1.96 3.59
CA PHE A 64 -10.67 -1.52 4.54
C PHE A 64 -10.65 -2.39 5.79
N GLY A 65 -10.89 -1.77 6.95
CA GLY A 65 -10.84 -2.49 8.22
C GLY A 65 -9.43 -2.98 8.56
N ARG A 66 -9.31 -4.08 9.28
CA ARG A 66 -8.04 -4.63 9.79
C ARG A 66 -7.71 -5.95 9.12
N VAL A 67 -6.67 -5.98 8.29
CA VAL A 67 -6.33 -7.14 7.46
C VAL A 67 -4.85 -7.50 7.60
N ALA A 68 -4.56 -8.79 7.66
CA ALA A 68 -3.19 -9.30 7.50
C ALA A 68 -2.89 -9.45 6.01
N LEU A 69 -1.80 -8.83 5.55
CA LEU A 69 -1.43 -8.75 4.14
C LEU A 69 0.00 -9.23 3.93
N GLY A 70 0.23 -9.98 2.86
CA GLY A 70 1.56 -10.15 2.29
C GLY A 70 2.00 -8.87 1.58
N ALA A 71 3.26 -8.48 1.74
CA ALA A 71 3.80 -7.31 1.08
C ALA A 71 3.98 -7.50 -0.42
N SER A 72 3.74 -6.45 -1.21
CA SER A 72 4.30 -6.35 -2.55
C SER A 72 5.71 -5.79 -2.44
N LEU A 73 6.73 -6.54 -2.89
CA LEU A 73 8.10 -6.08 -2.91
C LEU A 73 8.28 -5.04 -4.03
N ALA A 74 8.42 -3.78 -3.67
CA ALA A 74 8.67 -2.73 -4.63
C ALA A 74 10.15 -2.70 -5.05
N ARG A 75 11.08 -2.84 -4.10
CA ARG A 75 12.52 -2.83 -4.37
C ARG A 75 13.32 -3.42 -3.22
N ALA A 76 14.45 -4.04 -3.56
CA ALA A 76 15.52 -4.37 -2.62
C ALA A 76 16.83 -3.70 -3.09
N LEU A 77 17.52 -3.02 -2.18
CA LEU A 77 18.74 -2.25 -2.44
C LEU A 77 19.78 -2.59 -1.37
N LYS A 78 21.05 -2.38 -1.68
CA LYS A 78 22.12 -2.42 -0.69
C LYS A 78 22.20 -1.07 0.05
N SER A 79 22.36 -1.09 1.38
CA SER A 79 22.59 0.08 2.22
C SER A 79 23.71 -0.22 3.22
N GLY A 80 24.96 0.12 2.86
CA GLY A 80 26.13 -0.39 3.57
C GLY A 80 26.22 -1.91 3.42
N ASP A 81 26.30 -2.64 4.54
CA ASP A 81 26.25 -4.11 4.53
C ASP A 81 24.83 -4.68 4.65
N ASN A 82 23.85 -3.82 4.90
CA ASN A 82 22.45 -4.19 5.10
C ASN A 82 21.68 -4.27 3.76
N ALA A 83 20.56 -4.99 3.78
CA ALA A 83 19.57 -4.96 2.73
C ALA A 83 18.46 -3.95 3.06
N LEU A 84 18.27 -2.94 2.21
CA LEU A 84 17.14 -2.00 2.28
C LEU A 84 16.02 -2.54 1.40
N ILE A 85 14.89 -2.86 2.02
CA ILE A 85 13.74 -3.47 1.35
C ILE A 85 12.56 -2.50 1.42
N ILE A 86 11.96 -2.21 0.27
CA ILE A 86 10.79 -1.35 0.14
C ILE A 86 9.59 -2.23 -0.10
N LEU A 87 8.67 -2.22 0.87
CA LEU A 87 7.47 -3.05 0.90
C LEU A 87 6.24 -2.17 0.72
N LEU A 88 5.46 -2.42 -0.33
CA LEU A 88 4.21 -1.73 -0.60
C LEU A 88 3.05 -2.53 -0.03
N TRP A 89 2.15 -1.87 0.70
CA TRP A 89 0.99 -2.50 1.34
C TRP A 89 -0.30 -2.21 0.59
N CYS A 90 -0.61 -0.94 0.37
CA CYS A 90 -1.84 -0.54 -0.29
C CYS A 90 -1.81 0.92 -0.77
N ARG A 91 -2.84 1.30 -1.52
CA ARG A 91 -3.10 2.66 -1.99
C ARG A 91 -4.04 3.39 -1.04
N GLY A 92 -3.85 4.71 -0.94
CA GLY A 92 -4.62 5.62 -0.10
C GLY A 92 -4.00 5.83 1.29
N GLU A 93 -4.51 6.83 2.02
CA GLU A 93 -4.10 7.08 3.40
C GLU A 93 -4.79 6.08 4.33
N ILE A 94 -3.97 5.24 4.97
CA ILE A 94 -4.41 4.26 5.97
C ILE A 94 -4.17 4.77 7.39
N ASP A 95 -4.80 4.10 8.35
CA ASP A 95 -4.63 4.46 9.75
C ASP A 95 -3.29 3.98 10.32
N ALA A 96 -2.93 2.71 10.14
CA ALA A 96 -1.69 2.17 10.71
C ALA A 96 -1.20 0.89 10.00
N ILE A 97 0.10 0.63 10.13
CA ILE A 97 0.73 -0.67 9.95
C ILE A 97 1.14 -1.13 11.36
N GLU A 98 0.40 -2.11 11.93
CA GLU A 98 0.53 -2.46 13.35
C GLU A 98 1.72 -3.37 13.64
N SER A 99 1.94 -4.36 12.78
CA SER A 99 3.01 -5.34 12.98
C SER A 99 3.54 -5.81 11.63
N ILE A 100 4.80 -6.16 11.60
CA ILE A 100 5.44 -6.76 10.44
C ILE A 100 6.22 -7.98 10.89
N THR A 101 6.06 -9.07 10.13
CA THR A 101 6.80 -10.31 10.31
C THR A 101 7.49 -10.70 9.02
N MET A 102 8.52 -11.53 9.11
CA MET A 102 9.23 -12.08 7.98
C MET A 102 9.29 -13.62 8.11
N GLY A 103 8.70 -14.33 7.14
CA GLY A 103 8.58 -15.79 7.23
C GLY A 103 7.75 -16.27 8.43
N GLY A 104 6.76 -15.45 8.88
CA GLY A 104 5.89 -15.77 10.02
C GLY A 104 6.49 -15.51 11.40
N VAL A 105 7.73 -14.98 11.48
CA VAL A 105 8.41 -14.63 12.74
C VAL A 105 8.73 -13.14 12.78
N ALA A 106 9.06 -12.63 13.97
CA ALA A 106 9.52 -11.26 14.13
C ALA A 106 10.77 -11.00 13.30
N LEU A 107 10.97 -9.75 12.89
CA LEU A 107 12.18 -9.34 12.18
C LEU A 107 13.42 -9.61 13.05
N PRO A 108 14.57 -9.90 12.42
CA PRO A 108 15.80 -10.17 13.15
C PRO A 108 16.24 -8.98 13.98
N SER A 109 16.94 -9.25 15.08
CA SER A 109 17.55 -8.21 15.92
C SER A 109 18.47 -7.32 15.07
N GLY A 110 18.38 -6.00 15.28
CA GLY A 110 19.12 -5.02 14.47
C GLY A 110 18.39 -4.57 13.19
N ALA A 111 17.28 -5.21 12.81
CA ALA A 111 16.43 -4.67 11.76
C ALA A 111 15.75 -3.39 12.22
N THR A 112 15.63 -2.42 11.30
CA THR A 112 14.85 -1.21 11.52
C THR A 112 13.76 -1.08 10.48
N VAL A 113 12.61 -0.54 10.90
CA VAL A 113 11.45 -0.34 10.02
C VAL A 113 10.97 1.09 10.14
N THR A 114 10.72 1.71 9.00
CA THR A 114 10.01 2.99 8.91
C THR A 114 8.73 2.78 8.13
N HIS A 115 7.60 3.10 8.75
CA HIS A 115 6.28 3.00 8.12
C HIS A 115 5.83 4.35 7.57
N TYR A 116 5.18 4.30 6.42
CA TYR A 116 4.53 5.43 5.75
C TYR A 116 3.09 5.03 5.46
N THR A 117 2.16 5.84 5.93
CA THR A 117 0.72 5.52 5.89
C THR A 117 -0.01 6.12 4.70
N GLY A 118 0.69 6.67 3.72
CA GLY A 118 0.07 7.22 2.51
C GLY A 118 -0.43 8.66 2.66
N THR A 119 0.00 9.39 3.70
CA THR A 119 -0.44 10.77 3.90
C THR A 119 0.04 11.70 2.78
N ALA A 120 -0.73 12.76 2.49
CA ALA A 120 -0.32 13.78 1.53
C ALA A 120 0.93 14.56 1.97
N SER A 121 1.25 14.55 3.26
CA SER A 121 2.40 15.24 3.87
C SER A 121 3.60 14.34 4.15
N GLN A 122 3.56 13.06 3.74
CA GLN A 122 4.71 12.19 3.99
C GLN A 122 5.95 12.65 3.24
N THR A 123 7.09 12.45 3.86
CA THR A 123 8.39 12.91 3.34
C THR A 123 9.18 11.78 2.72
N VAL A 124 10.12 12.10 1.87
CA VAL A 124 11.04 11.14 1.26
C VAL A 124 11.87 10.44 2.34
N ASN A 125 11.99 9.13 2.26
CA ASN A 125 12.83 8.35 3.18
C ASN A 125 14.31 8.58 2.86
N ALA A 126 15.08 9.06 3.85
CA ALA A 126 16.50 9.37 3.68
C ALA A 126 17.36 8.13 3.35
N ALA A 127 17.02 6.96 3.90
CA ALA A 127 17.74 5.73 3.59
C ALA A 127 17.51 5.29 2.14
N MET A 128 16.29 5.48 1.61
CA MET A 128 16.01 5.26 0.19
C MET A 128 16.84 6.22 -0.68
N VAL A 129 16.86 7.52 -0.37
CA VAL A 129 17.67 8.51 -1.09
C VAL A 129 19.13 8.06 -1.18
N SER A 130 19.71 7.68 -0.04
CA SER A 130 21.10 7.23 0.02
C SER A 130 21.35 5.93 -0.75
N ALA A 131 20.45 4.95 -0.62
CA ALA A 131 20.58 3.66 -1.31
C ALA A 131 20.43 3.80 -2.82
N PHE A 132 19.49 4.63 -3.30
CA PHE A 132 19.34 4.90 -4.74
C PHE A 132 20.53 5.69 -5.29
N ALA A 133 21.07 6.66 -4.53
CA ALA A 133 22.25 7.40 -4.92
C ALA A 133 23.48 6.49 -5.11
N SER A 134 23.62 5.42 -4.30
CA SER A 134 24.72 4.47 -4.42
C SER A 134 24.73 3.68 -5.74
N ILE A 135 23.60 3.62 -6.43
CA ILE A 135 23.44 3.00 -7.75
C ILE A 135 23.28 4.05 -8.87
N GLY A 136 23.60 5.33 -8.59
CA GLY A 136 23.54 6.41 -9.57
C GLY A 136 22.14 6.96 -9.87
N VAL A 137 21.16 6.67 -9.03
CA VAL A 137 19.77 7.13 -9.20
C VAL A 137 19.46 8.22 -8.17
N THR A 138 18.92 9.35 -8.63
CA THR A 138 18.39 10.40 -7.77
C THR A 138 16.94 10.07 -7.42
N TRP A 139 16.66 9.84 -6.13
CA TRP A 139 15.32 9.58 -5.65
C TRP A 139 14.77 10.78 -4.88
N THR A 140 13.63 11.33 -5.31
CA THR A 140 13.00 12.52 -4.71
C THR A 140 11.52 12.30 -4.37
N ASP A 141 10.95 11.14 -4.73
CA ASP A 141 9.54 10.87 -4.53
C ASP A 141 9.25 10.42 -3.09
N ALA A 142 8.27 11.06 -2.47
CA ALA A 142 7.77 10.70 -1.14
C ALA A 142 6.74 9.56 -1.18
N LEU A 143 6.30 9.12 -2.37
CA LEU A 143 5.26 8.11 -2.58
C LEU A 143 3.95 8.46 -1.85
N THR A 144 3.54 9.73 -1.91
CA THR A 144 2.27 10.18 -1.31
C THR A 144 1.09 9.39 -1.86
N GLY A 145 0.11 9.09 -1.02
CA GLY A 145 -1.02 8.24 -1.38
C GLY A 145 -0.69 6.74 -1.46
N LEU A 146 0.52 6.32 -1.09
CA LEU A 146 0.91 4.91 -0.97
C LEU A 146 1.33 4.60 0.46
N ALA A 147 0.75 3.56 1.03
CA ALA A 147 1.18 3.01 2.31
C ALA A 147 2.28 1.97 2.07
N TYR A 148 3.45 2.24 2.63
CA TYR A 148 4.62 1.39 2.44
C TYR A 148 5.50 1.34 3.69
N SER A 149 6.43 0.38 3.70
CA SER A 149 7.46 0.29 4.74
C SER A 149 8.83 0.19 4.11
N VAL A 150 9.79 0.84 4.74
CA VAL A 150 11.22 0.69 4.43
C VAL A 150 11.82 -0.15 5.55
N VAL A 151 12.27 -1.34 5.21
CA VAL A 151 12.91 -2.28 6.14
C VAL A 151 14.39 -2.33 5.84
N ASN A 152 15.21 -2.04 6.85
CA ASN A 152 16.65 -2.18 6.76
C ASN A 152 17.05 -3.43 7.56
N LEU A 153 17.50 -4.48 6.86
CA LEU A 153 17.86 -5.77 7.44
C LEU A 153 19.38 -5.91 7.55
N PRO A 154 19.90 -6.30 8.73
CA PRO A 154 21.30 -6.66 8.87
C PRO A 154 21.61 -7.94 8.09
N PRO A 155 22.87 -8.19 7.69
CA PRO A 155 23.28 -9.39 6.99
C PRO A 155 23.22 -10.65 7.87
N THR A 156 23.35 -10.47 9.20
CA THR A 156 23.32 -11.55 10.20
C THR A 156 22.37 -11.22 11.33
N ASP A 157 21.81 -12.25 11.95
CA ASP A 157 21.05 -12.15 13.19
C ASP A 157 21.97 -11.95 14.44
N SER A 158 21.38 -11.88 15.62
CA SER A 158 22.12 -11.73 16.88
C SER A 158 23.02 -12.93 17.24
N SER A 159 22.83 -14.08 16.57
CA SER A 159 23.64 -15.29 16.73
C SER A 159 24.74 -15.40 15.67
N GLY A 160 24.84 -14.43 14.76
CA GLY A 160 25.79 -14.42 13.65
C GLY A 160 25.40 -15.26 12.45
N ASN A 161 24.16 -15.80 12.40
CA ASN A 161 23.67 -16.53 11.24
C ASN A 161 23.21 -15.55 10.16
N LEU A 162 23.38 -15.93 8.90
CA LEU A 162 22.88 -15.14 7.78
C LEU A 162 21.35 -14.99 7.86
N VAL A 163 20.88 -13.76 7.69
CA VAL A 163 19.45 -13.45 7.64
C VAL A 163 18.88 -13.97 6.31
N ASN A 164 18.00 -14.93 6.40
CA ASN A 164 17.25 -15.43 5.24
C ASN A 164 15.97 -14.57 5.05
N ILE A 165 15.87 -13.91 3.91
CA ILE A 165 14.73 -13.05 3.61
C ILE A 165 13.54 -13.93 3.19
N GLY A 166 12.51 -13.93 4.01
CA GLY A 166 11.25 -14.61 3.78
C GLY A 166 10.15 -13.69 3.29
N GLU A 167 8.92 -14.21 3.26
CA GLU A 167 7.72 -13.43 2.98
C GLU A 167 7.47 -12.41 4.10
N PHE A 168 7.19 -11.16 3.71
CA PHE A 168 6.79 -10.13 4.66
C PHE A 168 5.27 -10.06 4.76
N ILE A 169 4.77 -10.15 5.99
CA ILE A 169 3.35 -10.03 6.30
C ILE A 169 3.19 -8.92 7.34
N ALA A 170 2.24 -8.02 7.12
CA ALA A 170 1.86 -7.01 8.10
C ALA A 170 0.36 -7.06 8.40
N THR A 171 0.00 -6.70 9.63
CA THR A 171 -1.38 -6.34 9.96
C THR A 171 -1.57 -4.87 9.69
N VAL A 172 -2.50 -4.55 8.80
CA VAL A 172 -2.77 -3.19 8.35
C VAL A 172 -4.16 -2.77 8.81
N ARG A 173 -4.27 -1.60 9.43
CA ARG A 173 -5.53 -0.88 9.63
C ARG A 173 -5.71 0.03 8.42
N GLY A 174 -6.73 -0.28 7.62
CA GLY A 174 -6.94 0.27 6.29
C GLY A 174 -7.37 1.73 6.25
N LEU A 175 -8.04 2.09 5.18
CA LEU A 175 -8.43 3.48 4.87
C LEU A 175 -9.25 4.11 5.99
N LYS A 176 -8.93 5.36 6.27
CA LYS A 176 -9.78 6.25 7.07
C LYS A 176 -11.00 6.67 6.25
N CYS A 177 -12.15 6.75 6.88
CA CYS A 177 -13.41 7.13 6.25
C CYS A 177 -14.05 8.31 6.97
N TYR A 178 -14.79 9.11 6.22
CA TYR A 178 -15.66 10.13 6.81
C TYR A 178 -16.88 9.46 7.44
N ASP A 179 -17.16 9.81 8.70
CA ASP A 179 -18.37 9.41 9.40
C ASP A 179 -19.26 10.64 9.62
N PRO A 180 -20.41 10.75 8.94
CA PRO A 180 -21.29 11.90 9.10
C PRO A 180 -21.94 12.00 10.50
N ARG A 181 -21.83 10.97 11.33
CA ARG A 181 -22.33 10.94 12.71
C ARG A 181 -21.39 11.60 13.71
N ASP A 182 -20.10 11.69 13.34
CA ASP A 182 -19.06 12.27 14.18
C ASP A 182 -18.91 13.76 13.88
N GLY A 183 -19.43 14.61 14.76
CA GLY A 183 -19.35 16.06 14.60
C GLY A 183 -17.94 16.65 14.64
N ALA A 184 -16.91 15.88 15.01
CA ALA A 184 -15.51 16.27 14.95
C ALA A 184 -14.89 16.10 13.55
N GLN A 185 -15.54 15.32 12.69
CA GLN A 185 -15.10 15.08 11.32
C GLN A 185 -15.73 16.04 10.33
N SER A 186 -15.03 16.30 9.24
CA SER A 186 -15.53 17.07 8.11
C SER A 186 -15.28 16.34 6.81
N TYR A 187 -16.31 16.21 5.96
CA TYR A 187 -16.16 15.64 4.62
C TYR A 187 -15.13 16.40 3.77
N ALA A 188 -15.08 17.70 3.88
CA ALA A 188 -14.13 18.56 3.15
C ALA A 188 -12.69 18.49 3.70
N SER A 189 -12.47 17.84 4.84
CA SER A 189 -11.16 17.75 5.49
C SER A 189 -10.77 16.30 5.78
N PRO A 190 -10.16 15.57 4.81
CA PRO A 190 -9.78 14.16 4.99
C PRO A 190 -8.87 13.91 6.19
N ALA A 191 -8.10 14.91 6.63
CA ALA A 191 -7.26 14.79 7.82
C ALA A 191 -8.04 14.55 9.13
N THR A 192 -9.35 14.84 9.14
CA THR A 192 -10.26 14.59 10.28
C THR A 192 -10.88 13.19 10.26
N TRP A 193 -10.73 12.44 9.16
CA TRP A 193 -11.36 11.13 9.02
C TRP A 193 -10.67 10.11 9.89
N LEU A 194 -11.43 9.12 10.34
CA LEU A 194 -10.95 8.12 11.26
C LEU A 194 -11.04 6.71 10.68
N TYR A 195 -10.27 5.82 11.28
CA TYR A 195 -10.35 4.39 11.02
C TYR A 195 -11.70 3.84 11.47
N THR A 196 -12.25 2.93 10.68
CA THR A 196 -13.51 2.25 10.99
C THR A 196 -13.50 0.82 10.43
N THR A 197 -14.35 -0.03 10.98
CA THR A 197 -14.70 -1.35 10.44
C THR A 197 -16.13 -1.38 9.89
N ASN A 198 -16.82 -0.22 9.87
CA ASN A 198 -18.22 -0.13 9.45
C ASN A 198 -18.35 -0.27 7.91
N PRO A 199 -19.03 -1.30 7.39
CA PRO A 199 -19.14 -1.55 5.95
C PRO A 199 -19.83 -0.44 5.18
N THR A 200 -20.82 0.24 5.77
CA THR A 200 -21.51 1.37 5.11
C THR A 200 -20.54 2.53 4.87
N LEU A 201 -19.67 2.86 5.83
CA LEU A 201 -18.69 3.93 5.66
C LEU A 201 -17.63 3.57 4.61
N HIS A 202 -17.24 2.29 4.53
CA HIS A 202 -16.34 1.81 3.48
C HIS A 202 -16.99 1.91 2.09
N THR A 203 -18.25 1.49 1.96
CA THR A 203 -19.00 1.60 0.71
C THR A 203 -19.16 3.07 0.31
N ALA A 204 -19.54 3.94 1.25
CA ALA A 204 -19.64 5.37 1.00
C ALA A 204 -18.30 5.93 0.49
N ARG A 205 -17.17 5.53 1.09
CA ARG A 205 -15.83 5.93 0.65
C ARG A 205 -15.58 5.56 -0.82
N LEU A 206 -15.91 4.35 -1.25
CA LEU A 206 -15.77 3.93 -2.64
C LEU A 206 -16.72 4.68 -3.60
N LEU A 207 -17.86 5.14 -3.11
CA LEU A 207 -18.78 5.90 -3.95
C LEU A 207 -18.31 7.34 -4.21
N TYR A 208 -17.84 8.03 -3.17
CA TYR A 208 -17.54 9.46 -3.30
C TYR A 208 -16.06 9.78 -3.59
N ASP A 209 -15.12 8.87 -3.32
CA ASP A 209 -13.70 9.11 -3.58
C ASP A 209 -13.44 9.12 -5.09
N ASP A 210 -12.85 10.19 -5.60
CA ASP A 210 -12.54 10.38 -7.01
C ASP A 210 -11.24 9.67 -7.44
N THR A 211 -10.41 9.30 -6.47
CA THR A 211 -9.11 8.66 -6.72
C THR A 211 -9.17 7.14 -6.57
N LEU A 212 -9.91 6.67 -5.57
CA LEU A 212 -10.00 5.26 -5.20
C LEU A 212 -11.33 4.62 -5.60
N GLY A 213 -12.33 5.41 -5.94
CA GLY A 213 -13.70 4.99 -6.18
C GLY A 213 -14.35 5.62 -7.41
N LEU A 214 -15.63 5.91 -7.30
CA LEU A 214 -16.48 6.37 -8.41
C LEU A 214 -16.55 7.89 -8.56
N GLY A 215 -16.08 8.67 -7.60
CA GLY A 215 -16.10 10.14 -7.65
C GLY A 215 -17.51 10.75 -7.63
N MET A 216 -18.49 10.07 -7.02
CA MET A 216 -19.85 10.62 -6.89
C MET A 216 -19.85 11.84 -6.00
N THR A 217 -20.63 12.84 -6.38
CA THR A 217 -20.89 14.01 -5.50
C THR A 217 -22.00 13.63 -4.51
N PRO A 218 -21.71 13.55 -3.19
CA PRO A 218 -22.71 13.17 -2.20
C PRO A 218 -23.77 14.26 -2.01
N THR A 219 -25.03 13.88 -1.87
CA THR A 219 -26.15 14.76 -1.52
C THR A 219 -26.47 14.66 -0.02
N SER A 220 -27.38 15.52 0.47
CA SER A 220 -27.88 15.42 1.85
C SER A 220 -28.60 14.10 2.11
N GLU A 221 -29.36 13.62 1.14
CA GLU A 221 -30.07 12.33 1.21
C GLU A 221 -29.08 11.17 1.30
N PHE A 222 -28.01 11.19 0.47
CA PHE A 222 -26.95 10.22 0.56
C PHE A 222 -26.35 10.10 1.98
N TRP A 223 -26.05 11.25 2.61
CA TRP A 223 -25.52 11.25 3.97
C TRP A 223 -26.54 10.80 5.03
N ALA A 224 -27.82 11.09 4.83
CA ALA A 224 -28.88 10.57 5.71
C ALA A 224 -29.00 9.04 5.65
N ASP A 225 -28.89 8.46 4.43
CA ASP A 225 -28.90 7.01 4.22
C ASP A 225 -27.65 6.36 4.81
N VAL A 226 -26.47 6.96 4.59
CA VAL A 226 -25.21 6.51 5.18
C VAL A 226 -25.31 6.50 6.72
N THR A 227 -25.82 7.56 7.31
CA THR A 227 -26.03 7.67 8.77
C THR A 227 -26.92 6.55 9.29
N THR A 228 -28.06 6.32 8.65
CA THR A 228 -29.03 5.30 9.06
C THR A 228 -28.42 3.89 9.00
N ASN A 229 -27.81 3.55 7.87
CA ASN A 229 -27.24 2.24 7.65
C ASN A 229 -26.00 1.99 8.54
N ALA A 230 -25.16 3.02 8.74
CA ALA A 230 -24.01 2.92 9.63
C ALA A 230 -24.43 2.67 11.08
N ASN A 231 -25.50 3.32 11.56
CA ASN A 231 -26.07 3.05 12.88
C ASN A 231 -26.55 1.60 13.01
N ASN A 232 -27.22 1.05 11.97
CA ASN A 232 -27.68 -0.33 11.98
C ASN A 232 -26.53 -1.34 12.08
N ASN A 233 -25.40 -1.05 11.40
CA ASN A 233 -24.22 -1.91 11.44
C ASN A 233 -23.50 -1.86 12.80
N ASP A 234 -23.52 -0.71 13.46
CA ASP A 234 -22.86 -0.52 14.77
C ASP A 234 -23.73 -0.92 15.97
N VAL A 235 -24.93 -1.47 15.74
CA VAL A 235 -25.75 -2.03 16.84
C VAL A 235 -24.96 -3.13 17.56
N ALA A 236 -24.81 -2.96 18.87
CA ALA A 236 -24.13 -3.95 19.69
C ALA A 236 -24.99 -5.21 19.89
N LEU A 237 -24.41 -6.37 19.66
CA LEU A 237 -24.99 -7.65 20.00
C LEU A 237 -24.79 -7.97 21.49
N ALA A 238 -25.45 -9.00 21.99
CA ALA A 238 -25.40 -9.39 23.41
C ALA A 238 -23.98 -9.67 23.95
N GLY A 239 -23.02 -9.99 23.06
CA GLY A 239 -21.59 -10.17 23.37
C GLY A 239 -20.75 -8.90 23.31
N GLY A 240 -21.33 -7.74 22.97
CA GLY A 240 -20.62 -6.47 22.76
C GLY A 240 -20.00 -6.32 21.37
N GLU A 241 -20.12 -7.30 20.50
CA GLU A 241 -19.71 -7.23 19.10
C GLU A 241 -20.70 -6.39 18.28
N LYS A 242 -20.23 -5.76 17.21
CA LYS A 242 -21.10 -5.03 16.27
C LYS A 242 -21.88 -6.02 15.41
N THR A 243 -23.06 -5.60 14.95
CA THR A 243 -23.89 -6.40 14.04
C THR A 243 -23.17 -6.76 12.75
N ARG A 244 -22.39 -5.81 12.20
CA ARG A 244 -21.57 -6.01 10.99
C ARG A 244 -20.26 -5.27 11.10
N GLU A 245 -19.19 -5.96 10.72
CA GLU A 245 -17.86 -5.41 10.52
C GLU A 245 -17.30 -5.90 9.18
N LEU A 246 -16.50 -5.06 8.52
CA LEU A 246 -15.83 -5.40 7.28
C LEU A 246 -14.33 -5.23 7.42
N ASN A 247 -13.60 -6.29 7.06
CA ASN A 247 -12.16 -6.32 6.94
C ASN A 247 -11.83 -6.91 5.56
N LEU A 248 -11.43 -6.06 4.60
CA LEU A 248 -11.32 -6.43 3.19
C LEU A 248 -10.10 -5.80 2.53
N ALA A 249 -9.36 -6.60 1.77
CA ALA A 249 -8.40 -6.13 0.80
C ALA A 249 -8.95 -6.33 -0.63
N ILE A 250 -9.00 -5.27 -1.41
CA ILE A 250 -9.39 -5.30 -2.81
C ILE A 250 -8.11 -5.40 -3.64
N GLU A 251 -7.86 -6.58 -4.19
CA GLU A 251 -6.60 -6.92 -4.86
C GLU A 251 -6.68 -6.97 -6.39
N ALA A 252 -7.89 -6.97 -6.95
CA ALA A 252 -8.10 -7.09 -8.39
C ALA A 252 -8.90 -5.92 -8.94
N GLN A 253 -8.61 -5.53 -10.19
CA GLN A 253 -9.50 -4.65 -10.94
C GLN A 253 -10.79 -5.41 -11.27
N GLN A 254 -11.86 -5.07 -10.57
CA GLN A 254 -13.21 -5.52 -10.88
C GLN A 254 -14.14 -4.30 -10.96
N PRO A 255 -15.26 -4.39 -11.66
CA PRO A 255 -16.25 -3.33 -11.63
C PRO A 255 -16.61 -2.97 -10.19
N ALA A 256 -16.66 -1.68 -9.87
CA ALA A 256 -16.98 -1.20 -8.51
C ALA A 256 -18.29 -1.78 -7.98
N GLU A 257 -19.27 -2.03 -8.86
CA GLU A 257 -20.53 -2.69 -8.54
C GLU A 257 -20.35 -4.09 -7.92
N SER A 258 -19.34 -4.86 -8.38
CA SER A 258 -19.06 -6.19 -7.81
C SER A 258 -18.58 -6.10 -6.36
N TRP A 259 -17.76 -5.10 -6.06
CA TRP A 259 -17.26 -4.86 -4.70
C TRP A 259 -18.35 -4.32 -3.78
N ILE A 260 -19.18 -3.40 -4.27
CA ILE A 260 -20.32 -2.87 -3.52
C ILE A 260 -21.28 -3.99 -3.13
N LYS A 261 -21.58 -4.91 -4.04
CA LYS A 261 -22.41 -6.09 -3.76
C LYS A 261 -21.79 -7.05 -2.75
N ALA A 262 -20.45 -7.16 -2.73
CA ALA A 262 -19.76 -8.03 -1.78
C ALA A 262 -19.72 -7.43 -0.35
N MET A 263 -19.88 -6.11 -0.23
CA MET A 263 -19.85 -5.40 1.05
C MET A 263 -21.25 -5.24 1.70
N GLY A 264 -22.35 -5.45 0.97
CA GLY A 264 -23.73 -5.35 1.45
C GLY A 264 -24.27 -6.65 1.91
#